data_e88703f7f8b30743bd2aa6c84d4ade46
#
_entry.id   e88703f7f8b30743bd2aa6c84d4ade46
#
_cell.length_a   1.000
_cell.length_b   1.000
_cell.length_c   1.000
_cell.angle_alpha   90.00
_cell.angle_beta   90.00
_cell.angle_gamma   90.00
#
_symmetry.space_group_name_H-M   'P 1'
#
loop_
_entity.id
_entity.type
_entity.pdbx_description
1 polymer ?
#
loop_
_entity_poly.entity_id
_entity_poly.type
_entity_poly.pdbx_seq_one_letter_code
_entity_poly.pdbx_strand_id
1 'polypeptide(L)'
;MKIGTGPFAALILGLALPFLAAPGHAQEASAPASSPATQQSVQPEKPVSPIDYSSQKESLGAQTLGDAKAYFTAPLHWDTRNWEFFGGALVAIAAAHHYDDQARTHYDQGYKSPLGPKESGELTDALPSAALLLGTWGYAGLLGNRAGESEAWNMVESSGLSLVSAYAFKYVIRREGPDSTTDPNHWFSGGSSFPSEHATLAFAVGTVLAESGNPEYRWVRRVLGYGVGFGTAYLRMRHNAHWLSDTVAGGALGMASAHFVMNRSAEREDDEGSEISLVPVQGGVMLAYSTDLPH
;
A
#
# COMPACT_ATOMS: atom_id res chain seq x y z
N MET A 1 -35.27 -17.89 3.01
CA MET A 1 -34.83 -16.49 3.05
C MET A 1 -33.95 -16.29 1.81
N LYS A 2 -34.52 -15.70 0.72
CA LYS A 2 -33.76 -15.46 -0.53
C LYS A 2 -32.89 -14.25 -0.33
N ILE A 3 -31.57 -14.43 -0.28
CA ILE A 3 -30.60 -13.34 -0.32
C ILE A 3 -30.62 -12.82 -1.77
N GLY A 4 -31.30 -11.71 -1.98
CA GLY A 4 -31.29 -11.03 -3.27
C GLY A 4 -29.89 -10.46 -3.50
N THR A 5 -29.15 -11.01 -4.44
CA THR A 5 -27.92 -10.43 -4.98
C THR A 5 -28.32 -9.19 -5.78
N GLY A 6 -28.46 -8.06 -5.09
CA GLY A 6 -28.71 -6.77 -5.74
C GLY A 6 -27.47 -6.30 -6.50
N PRO A 7 -27.62 -5.35 -7.42
CA PRO A 7 -26.55 -4.82 -8.29
C PRO A 7 -25.36 -4.24 -7.52
N PHE A 8 -25.50 -3.99 -6.23
CA PHE A 8 -24.43 -3.46 -5.36
C PHE A 8 -23.27 -4.42 -5.12
N ALA A 9 -23.52 -5.74 -5.01
CA ALA A 9 -22.45 -6.73 -4.86
C ALA A 9 -21.59 -6.81 -6.14
N ALA A 10 -22.21 -6.61 -7.30
CA ALA A 10 -21.52 -6.59 -8.59
C ALA A 10 -20.69 -5.31 -8.79
N LEU A 11 -21.14 -4.16 -8.25
CA LEU A 11 -20.42 -2.89 -8.38
C LEU A 11 -19.12 -2.90 -7.54
N ILE A 12 -19.18 -3.45 -6.32
CA ILE A 12 -17.99 -3.56 -5.45
C ILE A 12 -16.97 -4.54 -6.06
N LEU A 13 -17.41 -5.63 -6.67
CA LEU A 13 -16.54 -6.60 -7.34
C LEU A 13 -15.98 -6.05 -8.67
N GLY A 14 -16.75 -5.27 -9.40
CA GLY A 14 -16.35 -4.68 -10.68
C GLY A 14 -15.27 -3.61 -10.57
N LEU A 15 -15.21 -2.89 -9.44
CA LEU A 15 -14.19 -1.87 -9.19
C LEU A 15 -12.82 -2.45 -8.76
N ALA A 16 -12.78 -3.71 -8.31
CA ALA A 16 -11.53 -4.38 -7.95
C ALA A 16 -10.81 -5.05 -9.15
N LEU A 17 -11.52 -5.34 -10.24
CA LEU A 17 -10.97 -6.11 -11.36
C LEU A 17 -9.91 -5.39 -12.23
N PRO A 18 -9.96 -4.08 -12.48
CA PRO A 18 -8.92 -3.42 -13.29
C PRO A 18 -7.55 -3.30 -12.59
N PHE A 19 -7.50 -3.47 -11.26
CA PHE A 19 -6.23 -3.42 -10.51
C PHE A 19 -5.47 -4.77 -10.47
N LEU A 20 -6.08 -5.85 -10.98
CA LEU A 20 -5.52 -7.21 -10.91
C LEU A 20 -4.64 -7.62 -12.11
N ALA A 21 -4.50 -6.77 -13.15
CA ALA A 21 -3.79 -7.11 -14.36
C ALA A 21 -2.61 -6.19 -14.63
N ALA A 22 -1.48 -6.44 -13.96
CA ALA A 22 -0.18 -6.00 -14.44
C ALA A 22 0.75 -7.22 -14.50
N PRO A 23 1.00 -7.83 -15.68
CA PRO A 23 2.02 -8.85 -15.83
C PRO A 23 3.40 -8.20 -15.81
N GLY A 24 4.24 -8.59 -14.85
CA GLY A 24 5.67 -8.32 -14.90
C GLY A 24 6.28 -9.05 -16.10
N HIS A 25 6.91 -8.30 -17.01
CA HIS A 25 7.67 -8.87 -18.10
C HIS A 25 8.99 -9.42 -17.55
N ALA A 26 9.11 -10.75 -17.49
CA ALA A 26 10.39 -11.42 -17.38
C ALA A 26 11.09 -11.37 -18.74
N GLN A 27 12.23 -10.70 -18.82
CA GLN A 27 13.09 -10.66 -19.98
C GLN A 27 14.15 -11.74 -19.82
N GLU A 28 14.11 -12.78 -20.65
CA GLU A 28 15.15 -13.81 -20.74
C GLU A 28 16.46 -13.20 -21.23
N ALA A 29 17.50 -13.27 -20.42
CA ALA A 29 18.88 -12.96 -20.83
C ALA A 29 19.64 -14.24 -21.12
N SER A 30 20.08 -14.38 -22.36
CA SER A 30 20.94 -15.45 -22.85
C SER A 30 22.39 -15.31 -22.34
N ALA A 31 22.95 -16.39 -21.81
CA ALA A 31 24.32 -16.46 -21.30
C ALA A 31 25.39 -16.47 -22.41
N PRO A 32 26.54 -15.82 -22.24
CA PRO A 32 27.71 -16.01 -23.08
C PRO A 32 28.67 -17.03 -22.49
N ALA A 33 29.33 -17.79 -23.41
CA ALA A 33 30.21 -18.89 -23.17
C ALA A 33 31.54 -18.50 -22.50
N SER A 34 32.05 -19.42 -21.67
CA SER A 34 33.30 -19.34 -20.92
C SER A 34 34.53 -19.57 -21.78
N SER A 35 35.56 -18.74 -21.62
CA SER A 35 36.95 -19.00 -22.06
C SER A 35 37.88 -19.19 -20.86
N PRO A 36 38.94 -20.03 -20.97
CA PRO A 36 39.74 -20.46 -19.83
C PRO A 36 40.78 -19.44 -19.39
N ALA A 37 40.85 -19.20 -18.08
CA ALA A 37 41.81 -18.31 -17.46
C ALA A 37 43.17 -18.97 -17.21
N THR A 38 44.23 -18.28 -17.60
CA THR A 38 45.64 -18.58 -17.31
C THR A 38 45.96 -18.22 -15.86
N GLN A 39 46.46 -19.20 -15.09
CA GLN A 39 46.91 -18.97 -13.70
C GLN A 39 48.28 -18.28 -13.70
N GLN A 40 48.34 -17.06 -13.16
CA GLN A 40 49.56 -16.40 -12.71
C GLN A 40 49.61 -16.38 -11.18
N SER A 41 50.70 -16.89 -10.61
CA SER A 41 50.97 -16.93 -9.19
C SER A 41 51.25 -15.53 -8.64
N VAL A 42 50.45 -15.07 -7.69
CA VAL A 42 50.57 -13.77 -6.97
C VAL A 42 51.22 -14.02 -5.60
N GLN A 43 52.26 -13.29 -5.28
CA GLN A 43 52.85 -13.23 -3.92
C GLN A 43 51.93 -12.46 -2.97
N PRO A 44 51.88 -12.81 -1.66
CA PRO A 44 50.99 -12.15 -0.71
C PRO A 44 51.50 -10.73 -0.34
N GLU A 45 50.76 -9.73 -0.77
CA GLU A 45 50.93 -8.36 -0.31
C GLU A 45 50.23 -8.18 1.06
N LYS A 46 50.83 -7.27 1.90
CA LYS A 46 50.31 -6.88 3.21
C LYS A 46 48.82 -6.45 3.10
N PRO A 47 47.97 -6.85 4.06
CA PRO A 47 46.57 -6.44 4.02
C PRO A 47 46.48 -4.90 4.16
N VAL A 48 46.04 -4.28 3.08
CA VAL A 48 45.53 -2.90 3.12
C VAL A 48 44.28 -2.93 4.01
N SER A 49 44.31 -2.11 5.08
CA SER A 49 43.11 -1.99 5.94
C SER A 49 41.90 -1.67 5.07
N PRO A 50 40.79 -2.37 5.22
CA PRO A 50 39.58 -2.05 4.49
C PRO A 50 39.24 -0.59 4.80
N ILE A 51 39.10 0.23 3.78
CA ILE A 51 38.41 1.52 3.93
C ILE A 51 37.02 1.12 4.36
N ASP A 52 36.66 1.46 5.59
CA ASP A 52 35.33 1.23 6.14
C ASP A 52 34.35 2.15 5.40
N TYR A 53 33.90 1.72 4.24
CA TYR A 53 32.67 2.21 3.63
C TYR A 53 31.49 1.53 4.34
N SER A 54 31.35 1.76 5.64
CA SER A 54 30.05 1.69 6.25
C SER A 54 29.26 2.81 5.58
N SER A 55 28.65 2.48 4.44
CA SER A 55 27.58 3.27 3.83
C SER A 55 26.70 3.67 5.00
N GLN A 56 26.57 4.98 5.26
CA GLN A 56 25.70 5.48 6.31
C GLN A 56 24.31 4.99 5.94
N LYS A 57 23.92 3.84 6.49
CA LYS A 57 22.56 3.32 6.35
C LYS A 57 21.70 4.44 6.89
N GLU A 58 20.96 5.09 6.00
CA GLU A 58 20.06 6.18 6.40
C GLU A 58 19.22 5.72 7.58
N SER A 59 19.09 6.56 8.60
CA SER A 59 18.22 6.21 9.72
C SER A 59 16.80 6.03 9.21
N LEU A 60 16.06 5.08 9.78
CA LEU A 60 14.65 4.84 9.42
C LEU A 60 13.83 6.14 9.38
N GLY A 61 14.11 7.07 10.29
CA GLY A 61 13.47 8.39 10.31
C GLY A 61 13.80 9.26 9.09
N ALA A 62 15.03 9.21 8.59
CA ALA A 62 15.42 9.97 7.40
C ALA A 62 14.79 9.37 6.15
N GLN A 63 14.73 8.04 6.05
CA GLN A 63 14.05 7.31 4.96
C GLN A 63 12.56 7.66 4.91
N THR A 64 11.83 7.52 6.03
CA THR A 64 10.40 7.85 6.12
C THR A 64 10.12 9.31 5.77
N LEU A 65 10.99 10.24 6.19
CA LEU A 65 10.83 11.65 5.84
C LEU A 65 11.07 11.89 4.34
N GLY A 66 12.06 11.22 3.76
CA GLY A 66 12.34 11.24 2.32
C GLY A 66 11.15 10.72 1.52
N ASP A 67 10.57 9.59 1.94
CA ASP A 67 9.41 8.99 1.31
C ASP A 67 8.15 9.85 1.46
N ALA A 68 7.94 10.45 2.63
CA ALA A 68 6.84 11.41 2.80
C ALA A 68 6.97 12.61 1.85
N LYS A 69 8.17 13.18 1.72
CA LYS A 69 8.42 14.26 0.76
C LYS A 69 8.14 13.79 -0.68
N ALA A 70 8.66 12.63 -1.07
CA ALA A 70 8.44 12.06 -2.40
C ALA A 70 6.95 11.79 -2.66
N TYR A 71 6.23 11.25 -1.67
CA TYR A 71 4.79 10.99 -1.76
C TYR A 71 3.98 12.26 -2.03
N PHE A 72 4.18 13.32 -1.25
CA PHE A 72 3.43 14.57 -1.43
C PHE A 72 3.85 15.39 -2.64
N THR A 73 5.04 15.12 -3.20
CA THR A 73 5.49 15.74 -4.47
C THR A 73 5.26 14.85 -5.69
N ALA A 74 4.88 13.59 -5.49
CA ALA A 74 4.65 12.63 -6.58
C ALA A 74 3.73 13.16 -7.71
N PRO A 75 2.62 13.87 -7.43
CA PRO A 75 1.76 14.39 -8.49
C PRO A 75 2.46 15.33 -9.48
N LEU A 76 3.57 15.95 -9.08
CA LEU A 76 4.36 16.83 -9.96
C LEU A 76 5.22 16.05 -10.97
N HIS A 77 5.37 14.74 -10.76
CA HIS A 77 6.24 13.86 -11.54
C HIS A 77 5.48 12.67 -12.16
N TRP A 78 4.15 12.69 -12.07
CA TRP A 78 3.31 11.61 -12.59
C TRP A 78 3.44 11.49 -14.12
N ASP A 79 3.58 10.26 -14.57
CA ASP A 79 3.48 9.88 -15.95
C ASP A 79 2.01 9.71 -16.40
N THR A 80 1.80 9.38 -17.67
CA THR A 80 0.47 9.17 -18.24
C THR A 80 -0.31 8.08 -17.49
N ARG A 81 0.36 7.00 -17.11
CA ARG A 81 -0.26 5.88 -16.40
C ARG A 81 -0.76 6.28 -15.02
N ASN A 82 0.01 7.07 -14.28
CA ASN A 82 -0.39 7.59 -12.97
C ASN A 82 -1.63 8.49 -13.10
N TRP A 83 -1.67 9.35 -14.13
CA TRP A 83 -2.83 10.18 -14.41
C TRP A 83 -4.06 9.38 -14.85
N GLU A 84 -3.89 8.27 -15.58
CA GLU A 84 -4.98 7.35 -15.93
C GLU A 84 -5.57 6.68 -14.69
N PHE A 85 -4.73 6.20 -13.77
CA PHE A 85 -5.19 5.63 -12.50
C PHE A 85 -5.92 6.64 -11.63
N PHE A 86 -5.38 7.85 -11.52
CA PHE A 86 -6.03 8.94 -10.79
C PHE A 86 -7.38 9.30 -11.42
N GLY A 87 -7.44 9.44 -12.73
CA GLY A 87 -8.69 9.70 -13.45
C GLY A 87 -9.70 8.57 -13.28
N GLY A 88 -9.25 7.31 -13.34
CA GLY A 88 -10.09 6.14 -13.05
C GLY A 88 -10.65 6.14 -11.64
N ALA A 89 -9.83 6.50 -10.64
CA ALA A 89 -10.29 6.64 -9.26
C ALA A 89 -11.36 7.74 -9.12
N LEU A 90 -11.18 8.90 -9.76
CA LEU A 90 -12.18 9.96 -9.75
C LEU A 90 -13.50 9.52 -10.39
N VAL A 91 -13.44 8.80 -11.52
CA VAL A 91 -14.64 8.23 -12.16
C VAL A 91 -15.33 7.23 -11.24
N ALA A 92 -14.57 6.37 -10.57
CA ALA A 92 -15.12 5.40 -9.62
C ALA A 92 -15.80 6.09 -8.42
N ILE A 93 -15.19 7.14 -7.88
CA ILE A 93 -15.76 7.95 -6.78
C ILE A 93 -17.04 8.64 -7.25
N ALA A 94 -17.04 9.24 -8.44
CA ALA A 94 -18.22 9.90 -9.00
C ALA A 94 -19.37 8.90 -9.25
N ALA A 95 -19.05 7.72 -9.79
CA ALA A 95 -20.01 6.64 -9.96
C ALA A 95 -20.58 6.18 -8.60
N ALA A 96 -19.73 5.99 -7.60
CA ALA A 96 -20.15 5.63 -6.25
C ALA A 96 -21.05 6.71 -5.63
N HIS A 97 -20.69 7.99 -5.84
CA HIS A 97 -21.50 9.12 -5.36
C HIS A 97 -22.91 9.13 -5.95
N HIS A 98 -23.07 8.76 -7.21
CA HIS A 98 -24.39 8.62 -7.83
C HIS A 98 -25.28 7.60 -7.10
N TYR A 99 -24.68 6.61 -6.44
CA TYR A 99 -25.39 5.56 -5.69
C TYR A 99 -25.40 5.78 -4.18
N ASP A 100 -24.87 6.87 -3.66
CA ASP A 100 -24.76 7.14 -2.22
C ASP A 100 -26.10 7.00 -1.46
N ASP A 101 -27.17 7.64 -1.97
CA ASP A 101 -28.49 7.57 -1.31
C ASP A 101 -29.11 6.16 -1.39
N GLN A 102 -28.94 5.46 -2.52
CA GLN A 102 -29.43 4.09 -2.65
C GLN A 102 -28.66 3.14 -1.73
N ALA A 103 -27.35 3.30 -1.62
CA ALA A 103 -26.52 2.52 -0.70
C ALA A 103 -26.94 2.80 0.75
N ARG A 104 -27.07 4.06 1.13
CA ARG A 104 -27.52 4.46 2.47
C ARG A 104 -28.87 3.82 2.80
N THR A 105 -29.88 3.97 1.97
CA THR A 105 -31.22 3.41 2.22
C THR A 105 -31.24 1.89 2.27
N HIS A 106 -30.35 1.22 1.53
CA HIS A 106 -30.21 -0.23 1.58
C HIS A 106 -29.58 -0.71 2.90
N TYR A 107 -28.56 -0.02 3.40
CA TYR A 107 -27.78 -0.44 4.58
C TYR A 107 -28.37 0.10 5.89
N ASP A 108 -29.10 1.23 5.89
CA ASP A 108 -29.72 1.86 7.06
C ASP A 108 -31.03 1.15 7.48
N GLN A 109 -31.02 -0.19 7.50
CA GLN A 109 -32.17 -0.98 7.94
C GLN A 109 -32.16 -1.25 9.46
N GLY A 110 -31.93 -0.21 10.25
CA GLY A 110 -32.02 -0.31 11.71
C GLY A 110 -30.96 -1.18 12.36
N TYR A 111 -29.76 -1.22 11.79
CA TYR A 111 -28.64 -1.90 12.41
C TYR A 111 -28.31 -1.28 13.76
N LYS A 112 -28.54 -2.06 14.83
CA LYS A 112 -28.04 -1.73 16.17
C LYS A 112 -26.75 -2.50 16.37
N SER A 113 -25.65 -1.77 16.58
CA SER A 113 -24.37 -2.41 16.90
C SER A 113 -24.54 -3.33 18.12
N PRO A 114 -24.18 -4.63 18.04
CA PRO A 114 -24.22 -5.51 19.20
C PRO A 114 -23.24 -5.12 20.29
N LEU A 115 -22.31 -4.22 20.02
CA LEU A 115 -21.23 -3.78 20.91
C LEU A 115 -21.47 -2.42 21.57
N GLY A 116 -22.64 -1.79 21.38
CA GLY A 116 -23.03 -0.55 22.08
C GLY A 116 -22.90 0.74 21.25
N PRO A 117 -22.65 1.90 21.88
CA PRO A 117 -22.70 3.21 21.26
C PRO A 117 -21.73 3.41 20.08
N LYS A 118 -21.93 4.47 19.27
CA LYS A 118 -21.11 4.82 18.08
C LYS A 118 -19.58 4.69 18.27
N GLU A 119 -19.09 5.09 19.43
CA GLU A 119 -17.64 5.05 19.76
C GLU A 119 -17.06 3.64 19.79
N SER A 120 -17.85 2.63 20.18
CA SER A 120 -17.41 1.22 20.15
C SER A 120 -17.35 0.67 18.72
N GLY A 121 -18.14 1.20 17.80
CA GLY A 121 -18.11 0.84 16.38
C GLY A 121 -16.83 1.32 15.68
N GLU A 122 -16.35 2.52 16.01
CA GLU A 122 -15.13 3.06 15.41
C GLU A 122 -13.89 2.21 15.73
N LEU A 123 -13.72 1.84 17.01
CA LEU A 123 -12.62 0.97 17.43
C LEU A 123 -12.74 -0.42 16.80
N THR A 124 -13.95 -0.99 16.75
CA THR A 124 -14.20 -2.32 16.20
C THR A 124 -13.89 -2.37 14.70
N ASP A 125 -14.20 -1.30 13.95
CA ASP A 125 -13.97 -1.23 12.51
C ASP A 125 -12.46 -1.11 12.16
N ALA A 126 -11.62 -0.64 13.09
CA ALA A 126 -10.17 -0.58 12.95
C ALA A 126 -9.48 -1.91 13.32
N LEU A 127 -10.11 -2.78 14.13
CA LEU A 127 -9.49 -4.02 14.62
C LEU A 127 -8.99 -4.96 13.52
N PRO A 128 -9.70 -5.21 12.40
CA PRO A 128 -9.21 -6.09 11.35
C PRO A 128 -7.89 -5.60 10.74
N SER A 129 -7.76 -4.31 10.49
CA SER A 129 -6.54 -3.69 9.96
C SER A 129 -5.38 -3.78 10.95
N ALA A 130 -5.66 -3.48 12.22
CA ALA A 130 -4.69 -3.62 13.30
C ALA A 130 -4.24 -5.08 13.48
N ALA A 131 -5.16 -6.04 13.38
CA ALA A 131 -4.85 -7.46 13.48
C ALA A 131 -3.97 -7.95 12.32
N LEU A 132 -4.20 -7.47 11.10
CA LEU A 132 -3.32 -7.76 9.95
C LEU A 132 -1.91 -7.22 10.19
N LEU A 133 -1.77 -5.96 10.58
CA LEU A 133 -0.48 -5.33 10.83
C LEU A 133 0.28 -6.04 11.95
N LEU A 134 -0.36 -6.19 13.12
CA LEU A 134 0.27 -6.82 14.27
C LEU A 134 0.55 -8.31 14.04
N GLY A 135 -0.33 -9.00 13.30
CA GLY A 135 -0.15 -10.40 12.91
C GLY A 135 1.06 -10.58 11.99
N THR A 136 1.22 -9.72 10.99
CA THR A 136 2.38 -9.73 10.07
C THR A 136 3.66 -9.44 10.84
N TRP A 137 3.66 -8.40 11.67
CA TRP A 137 4.84 -8.04 12.48
C TRP A 137 5.22 -9.13 13.50
N GLY A 138 4.23 -9.64 14.23
CA GLY A 138 4.45 -10.73 15.20
C GLY A 138 4.98 -11.99 14.53
N TYR A 139 4.42 -12.39 13.40
CA TYR A 139 4.88 -13.52 12.60
C TYR A 139 6.33 -13.34 12.13
N ALA A 140 6.65 -12.18 11.58
CA ALA A 140 8.00 -11.85 11.10
C ALA A 140 9.03 -11.87 12.23
N GLY A 141 8.71 -11.25 13.39
CA GLY A 141 9.59 -11.20 14.55
C GLY A 141 9.82 -12.57 15.20
N LEU A 142 8.77 -13.42 15.26
CA LEU A 142 8.89 -14.78 15.81
C LEU A 142 9.73 -15.72 14.95
N LEU A 143 9.72 -15.54 13.64
CA LEU A 143 10.44 -16.39 12.69
C LEU A 143 11.78 -15.79 12.23
N GLY A 144 12.12 -14.57 12.65
CA GLY A 144 13.30 -13.84 12.18
C GLY A 144 13.28 -13.56 10.68
N ASN A 145 12.08 -13.34 10.12
CA ASN A 145 11.88 -13.17 8.69
C ASN A 145 11.98 -11.70 8.28
N ARG A 146 13.12 -11.29 7.72
CA ARG A 146 13.38 -9.92 7.28
C ARG A 146 12.37 -9.42 6.22
N ALA A 147 11.97 -10.27 5.30
CA ALA A 147 10.96 -9.90 4.29
C ALA A 147 9.60 -9.58 4.94
N GLY A 148 9.21 -10.33 5.97
CA GLY A 148 8.00 -10.03 6.75
C GLY A 148 8.13 -8.76 7.59
N GLU A 149 9.32 -8.42 8.09
CA GLU A 149 9.58 -7.14 8.78
C GLU A 149 9.47 -5.96 7.82
N SER A 150 10.05 -6.05 6.61
CA SER A 150 9.90 -5.05 5.55
C SER A 150 8.43 -4.87 5.15
N GLU A 151 7.69 -5.97 5.00
CA GLU A 151 6.25 -5.95 4.72
C GLU A 151 5.46 -5.21 5.81
N ALA A 152 5.71 -5.54 7.07
CA ALA A 152 5.04 -4.88 8.20
C ALA A 152 5.38 -3.38 8.26
N TRP A 153 6.62 -3.02 7.94
CA TRP A 153 7.04 -1.63 7.86
C TRP A 153 6.34 -0.88 6.72
N ASN A 154 6.22 -1.50 5.55
CA ASN A 154 5.44 -0.95 4.43
C ASN A 154 3.96 -0.73 4.81
N MET A 155 3.36 -1.62 5.64
CA MET A 155 2.02 -1.41 6.18
C MET A 155 1.94 -0.18 7.09
N VAL A 156 2.91 0.02 7.97
CA VAL A 156 2.97 1.19 8.88
C VAL A 156 3.10 2.48 8.08
N GLU A 157 4.05 2.52 7.15
CA GLU A 157 4.36 3.71 6.37
C GLU A 157 3.20 4.10 5.44
N SER A 158 2.66 3.13 4.69
CA SER A 158 1.49 3.37 3.83
C SER A 158 0.26 3.83 4.62
N SER A 159 0.05 3.28 5.82
CA SER A 159 -1.00 3.71 6.74
C SER A 159 -0.80 5.15 7.18
N GLY A 160 0.42 5.52 7.59
CA GLY A 160 0.75 6.89 8.00
C GLY A 160 0.50 7.90 6.89
N LEU A 161 1.06 7.66 5.69
CA LEU A 161 0.91 8.56 4.54
C LEU A 161 -0.55 8.70 4.09
N SER A 162 -1.27 7.59 4.01
CA SER A 162 -2.68 7.59 3.61
C SER A 162 -3.58 8.29 4.62
N LEU A 163 -3.35 8.10 5.93
CA LEU A 163 -4.12 8.78 6.98
C LEU A 163 -3.86 10.29 6.99
N VAL A 164 -2.60 10.73 6.86
CA VAL A 164 -2.28 12.17 6.75
C VAL A 164 -3.02 12.77 5.56
N SER A 165 -3.03 12.09 4.41
CA SER A 165 -3.75 12.53 3.23
C SER A 165 -5.27 12.54 3.44
N ALA A 166 -5.82 11.51 4.08
CA ALA A 166 -7.25 11.44 4.39
C ALA A 166 -7.67 12.60 5.31
N TYR A 167 -6.90 12.91 6.33
CA TYR A 167 -7.18 14.05 7.22
C TYR A 167 -7.05 15.40 6.49
N ALA A 168 -6.08 15.55 5.58
CA ALA A 168 -5.98 16.74 4.74
C ALA A 168 -7.23 16.93 3.88
N PHE A 169 -7.70 15.87 3.23
CA PHE A 169 -8.95 15.92 2.47
C PHE A 169 -10.17 16.22 3.36
N LYS A 170 -10.29 15.60 4.53
CA LYS A 170 -11.37 15.88 5.49
C LYS A 170 -11.42 17.37 5.87
N TYR A 171 -10.25 17.94 6.15
CA TYR A 171 -10.13 19.35 6.52
C TYR A 171 -10.56 20.30 5.39
N VAL A 172 -10.25 19.97 4.13
CA VAL A 172 -10.59 20.78 2.97
C VAL A 172 -12.04 20.58 2.53
N ILE A 173 -12.47 19.31 2.41
CA ILE A 173 -13.74 18.95 1.79
C ILE A 173 -14.92 19.08 2.75
N ARG A 174 -14.74 18.77 4.02
CA ARG A 174 -15.70 18.95 5.10
C ARG A 174 -17.13 18.46 4.79
N ARG A 175 -17.22 17.26 4.20
CA ARG A 175 -18.50 16.64 3.84
C ARG A 175 -19.22 16.11 5.09
N GLU A 176 -20.53 16.31 5.19
CA GLU A 176 -21.36 15.67 6.21
C GLU A 176 -21.62 14.20 5.90
N GLY A 177 -21.65 13.39 6.97
CA GLY A 177 -21.93 11.96 6.87
C GLY A 177 -23.41 11.63 6.83
N PRO A 178 -23.77 10.39 6.44
CA PRO A 178 -25.16 9.95 6.35
C PRO A 178 -25.86 9.86 7.71
N ASP A 179 -25.10 9.89 8.80
CA ASP A 179 -25.60 9.96 10.18
C ASP A 179 -26.11 11.37 10.57
N SER A 180 -25.66 12.40 9.86
CA SER A 180 -25.98 13.81 10.15
C SER A 180 -26.94 14.41 9.12
N THR A 181 -26.92 13.90 7.88
CA THR A 181 -27.80 14.37 6.78
C THR A 181 -28.25 13.20 5.90
N THR A 182 -29.38 13.39 5.24
CA THR A 182 -29.86 12.45 4.19
C THR A 182 -29.46 12.88 2.79
N ASP A 183 -28.89 14.08 2.63
CA ASP A 183 -28.44 14.59 1.34
C ASP A 183 -26.96 14.29 1.12
N PRO A 184 -26.61 13.44 0.15
CA PRO A 184 -25.21 13.11 -0.14
C PRO A 184 -24.40 14.28 -0.71
N ASN A 185 -25.06 15.40 -1.08
CA ASN A 185 -24.42 16.58 -1.67
C ASN A 185 -24.03 17.65 -0.63
N HIS A 186 -24.10 17.37 0.66
CA HIS A 186 -23.67 18.29 1.73
C HIS A 186 -22.14 18.34 1.83
N TRP A 187 -21.53 18.96 0.83
CA TRP A 187 -20.10 19.26 0.76
C TRP A 187 -19.80 20.61 1.40
N PHE A 188 -18.59 20.76 1.99
CA PHE A 188 -18.11 22.00 2.65
C PHE A 188 -18.99 22.49 3.80
N SER A 189 -19.73 21.59 4.42
CA SER A 189 -20.77 21.89 5.44
C SER A 189 -20.31 21.66 6.87
N GLY A 190 -19.01 21.42 7.10
CA GLY A 190 -18.45 21.29 8.45
C GLY A 190 -18.29 19.86 8.92
N GLY A 191 -18.68 18.87 8.14
CA GLY A 191 -18.52 17.45 8.45
C GLY A 191 -17.09 16.91 8.24
N SER A 192 -16.92 15.62 8.49
CA SER A 192 -15.64 14.93 8.36
C SER A 192 -15.80 13.55 7.69
N SER A 193 -16.83 13.38 6.84
CA SER A 193 -17.14 12.08 6.26
C SER A 193 -16.18 11.65 5.14
N PHE A 194 -15.73 12.59 4.31
CA PHE A 194 -14.93 12.28 3.12
C PHE A 194 -13.44 12.57 3.31
N PRO A 195 -12.56 11.64 2.93
CA PRO A 195 -12.79 10.22 2.66
C PRO A 195 -12.90 9.41 3.97
N SER A 196 -13.30 8.12 3.90
CA SER A 196 -13.35 7.24 5.07
C SER A 196 -11.96 6.83 5.51
N GLU A 197 -11.51 7.28 6.71
CA GLU A 197 -10.19 6.91 7.26
C GLU A 197 -10.05 5.42 7.55
N HIS A 198 -11.12 4.76 8.04
CA HIS A 198 -11.10 3.32 8.30
C HIS A 198 -10.95 2.51 7.01
N ALA A 199 -11.67 2.89 5.95
CA ALA A 199 -11.48 2.27 4.64
C ALA A 199 -10.07 2.55 4.11
N THR A 200 -9.56 3.78 4.26
CA THR A 200 -8.20 4.16 3.86
C THR A 200 -7.16 3.27 4.53
N LEU A 201 -7.22 3.13 5.85
CA LEU A 201 -6.31 2.28 6.62
C LEU A 201 -6.42 0.81 6.22
N ALA A 202 -7.65 0.30 6.10
CA ALA A 202 -7.89 -1.10 5.78
C ALA A 202 -7.37 -1.48 4.39
N PHE A 203 -7.56 -0.60 3.40
CA PHE A 203 -7.01 -0.83 2.06
C PHE A 203 -5.51 -0.59 1.99
N ALA A 204 -4.92 0.32 2.77
CA ALA A 204 -3.47 0.49 2.83
C ALA A 204 -2.79 -0.80 3.34
N VAL A 205 -3.17 -1.28 4.52
CA VAL A 205 -2.63 -2.52 5.11
C VAL A 205 -2.98 -3.74 4.25
N GLY A 206 -4.25 -3.82 3.80
CA GLY A 206 -4.73 -4.93 3.00
C GLY A 206 -4.05 -5.06 1.65
N THR A 207 -3.71 -3.95 0.99
CA THR A 207 -3.00 -3.95 -0.30
C THR A 207 -1.55 -4.41 -0.13
N VAL A 208 -0.85 -3.94 0.91
CA VAL A 208 0.50 -4.45 1.20
C VAL A 208 0.44 -5.96 1.41
N LEU A 209 -0.47 -6.47 2.25
CA LEU A 209 -0.62 -7.92 2.42
C LEU A 209 -0.93 -8.62 1.10
N ALA A 210 -1.82 -8.07 0.28
CA ALA A 210 -2.30 -8.71 -0.95
C ALA A 210 -1.22 -8.83 -2.03
N GLU A 211 -0.35 -7.83 -2.16
CA GLU A 211 0.55 -7.70 -3.30
C GLU A 211 2.02 -8.00 -2.98
N SER A 212 2.40 -8.06 -1.69
CA SER A 212 3.73 -8.46 -1.25
C SER A 212 3.83 -9.96 -0.92
N GLY A 213 5.02 -10.43 -0.50
CA GLY A 213 5.26 -11.78 -0.01
C GLY A 213 5.29 -12.87 -1.08
N ASN A 214 5.24 -14.15 -0.64
CA ASN A 214 5.42 -15.31 -1.50
C ASN A 214 4.32 -15.42 -2.59
N PRO A 215 4.69 -15.50 -3.88
CA PRO A 215 3.74 -15.65 -4.99
C PRO A 215 2.84 -16.89 -4.91
N GLU A 216 3.31 -17.98 -4.30
CA GLU A 216 2.54 -19.22 -4.14
C GLU A 216 1.23 -19.01 -3.36
N TYR A 217 1.26 -18.14 -2.34
CA TYR A 217 0.10 -17.87 -1.50
C TYR A 217 -0.60 -16.55 -1.87
N ARG A 218 -0.29 -15.94 -2.99
CA ARG A 218 -0.79 -14.61 -3.38
C ARG A 218 -2.32 -14.54 -3.42
N TRP A 219 -2.98 -15.58 -3.91
CA TRP A 219 -4.44 -15.60 -3.96
C TRP A 219 -5.08 -15.56 -2.55
N VAL A 220 -4.50 -16.28 -1.57
CA VAL A 220 -4.96 -16.26 -0.17
C VAL A 220 -4.75 -14.86 0.42
N ARG A 221 -3.57 -14.30 0.20
CA ARG A 221 -3.19 -12.97 0.68
C ARG A 221 -4.10 -11.89 0.10
N ARG A 222 -4.44 -11.97 -1.19
CA ARG A 222 -5.41 -11.08 -1.84
C ARG A 222 -6.80 -11.20 -1.24
N VAL A 223 -7.29 -12.40 -1.02
CA VAL A 223 -8.60 -12.63 -0.39
C VAL A 223 -8.63 -12.05 1.02
N LEU A 224 -7.58 -12.26 1.82
CA LEU A 224 -7.49 -11.71 3.18
C LEU A 224 -7.33 -10.20 3.17
N GLY A 225 -6.38 -9.66 2.43
CA GLY A 225 -6.07 -8.23 2.41
C GLY A 225 -7.23 -7.40 1.87
N TYR A 226 -7.70 -7.70 0.67
CA TYR A 226 -8.85 -6.99 0.11
C TYR A 226 -10.16 -7.33 0.82
N GLY A 227 -10.29 -8.54 1.39
CA GLY A 227 -11.42 -8.92 2.23
C GLY A 227 -11.56 -8.02 3.46
N VAL A 228 -10.45 -7.67 4.11
CA VAL A 228 -10.45 -6.71 5.23
C VAL A 228 -10.83 -5.31 4.73
N GLY A 229 -10.27 -4.86 3.59
CA GLY A 229 -10.61 -3.57 2.99
C GLY A 229 -12.10 -3.43 2.69
N PHE A 230 -12.66 -4.35 1.92
CA PHE A 230 -14.08 -4.35 1.57
C PHE A 230 -14.99 -4.61 2.77
N GLY A 231 -14.58 -5.48 3.70
CA GLY A 231 -15.30 -5.73 4.94
C GLY A 231 -15.42 -4.47 5.79
N THR A 232 -14.32 -3.73 5.96
CA THR A 232 -14.33 -2.45 6.68
C THR A 232 -15.21 -1.43 5.97
N ALA A 233 -15.09 -1.27 4.64
CA ALA A 233 -15.94 -0.36 3.87
C ALA A 233 -17.43 -0.69 4.05
N TYR A 234 -17.79 -1.98 3.99
CA TYR A 234 -19.14 -2.45 4.24
C TYR A 234 -19.63 -2.11 5.65
N LEU A 235 -18.80 -2.34 6.67
CA LEU A 235 -19.16 -2.01 8.07
C LEU A 235 -19.37 -0.52 8.26
N ARG A 236 -18.54 0.34 7.66
CA ARG A 236 -18.71 1.80 7.74
C ARG A 236 -20.03 2.28 7.13
N MET A 237 -20.46 1.68 6.02
CA MET A 237 -21.79 1.96 5.43
C MET A 237 -22.92 1.40 6.31
N ARG A 238 -22.76 0.18 6.85
CA ARG A 238 -23.73 -0.45 7.76
C ARG A 238 -23.96 0.33 9.04
N HIS A 239 -22.90 0.97 9.55
CA HIS A 239 -22.96 1.82 10.74
C HIS A 239 -23.49 3.23 10.44
N ASN A 240 -23.89 3.49 9.19
CA ASN A 240 -24.34 4.81 8.73
C ASN A 240 -23.32 5.93 9.01
N ALA A 241 -22.01 5.57 9.00
CA ALA A 241 -20.93 6.50 9.31
C ALA A 241 -20.36 7.18 8.05
N HIS A 242 -20.44 6.49 6.91
CA HIS A 242 -19.87 6.97 5.66
C HIS A 242 -20.77 6.64 4.47
N TRP A 243 -20.71 7.51 3.47
CA TRP A 243 -21.29 7.28 2.16
C TRP A 243 -20.48 6.22 1.38
N LEU A 244 -21.09 5.61 0.36
CA LEU A 244 -20.39 4.68 -0.52
C LEU A 244 -19.17 5.34 -1.19
N SER A 245 -19.35 6.57 -1.70
CA SER A 245 -18.26 7.31 -2.33
C SER A 245 -17.12 7.67 -1.36
N ASP A 246 -17.40 7.88 -0.07
CA ASP A 246 -16.37 8.11 0.95
C ASP A 246 -15.49 6.86 1.14
N THR A 247 -16.11 5.67 1.12
CA THR A 247 -15.39 4.40 1.27
C THR A 247 -14.58 4.05 0.03
N VAL A 248 -15.12 4.34 -1.17
CA VAL A 248 -14.39 4.16 -2.44
C VAL A 248 -13.20 5.10 -2.52
N ALA A 249 -13.37 6.37 -2.12
CA ALA A 249 -12.27 7.33 -2.07
C ALA A 249 -11.20 6.92 -1.07
N GLY A 250 -11.61 6.46 0.12
CA GLY A 250 -10.69 5.93 1.12
C GLY A 250 -9.93 4.71 0.61
N GLY A 251 -10.61 3.78 -0.03
CA GLY A 251 -9.98 2.59 -0.63
C GLY A 251 -8.97 2.95 -1.71
N ALA A 252 -9.32 3.85 -2.63
CA ALA A 252 -8.39 4.31 -3.67
C ALA A 252 -7.15 4.98 -3.08
N LEU A 253 -7.32 5.82 -2.05
CA LEU A 253 -6.22 6.49 -1.36
C LEU A 253 -5.31 5.50 -0.63
N GLY A 254 -5.89 4.53 0.09
CA GLY A 254 -5.13 3.49 0.78
C GLY A 254 -4.32 2.62 -0.18
N MET A 255 -4.93 2.16 -1.28
CA MET A 255 -4.25 1.38 -2.32
C MET A 255 -3.13 2.17 -2.99
N ALA A 256 -3.36 3.44 -3.34
CA ALA A 256 -2.34 4.28 -3.96
C ALA A 256 -1.13 4.48 -3.04
N SER A 257 -1.37 4.73 -1.74
CA SER A 257 -0.30 4.88 -0.75
C SER A 257 0.50 3.59 -0.55
N ALA A 258 -0.19 2.44 -0.52
CA ALA A 258 0.47 1.14 -0.41
C ALA A 258 1.38 0.84 -1.60
N HIS A 259 0.89 1.04 -2.83
CA HIS A 259 1.71 0.86 -4.04
C HIS A 259 2.89 1.81 -4.09
N PHE A 260 2.70 3.07 -3.69
CA PHE A 260 3.80 4.03 -3.61
C PHE A 260 4.90 3.53 -2.66
N VAL A 261 4.56 3.14 -1.44
CA VAL A 261 5.52 2.68 -0.44
C VAL A 261 6.22 1.39 -0.88
N MET A 262 5.47 0.41 -1.39
CA MET A 262 6.07 -0.85 -1.88
C MET A 262 7.05 -0.62 -3.03
N ASN A 263 6.73 0.26 -3.98
CA ASN A 263 7.65 0.59 -5.08
C ASN A 263 8.93 1.26 -4.55
N ARG A 264 8.79 2.21 -3.60
CA ARG A 264 9.97 2.85 -2.96
C ARG A 264 10.82 1.86 -2.17
N SER A 265 10.18 0.90 -1.49
CA SER A 265 10.88 -0.16 -0.77
C SER A 265 11.66 -1.06 -1.73
N ALA A 266 11.05 -1.46 -2.85
CA ALA A 266 11.70 -2.26 -3.88
C ALA A 266 12.89 -1.53 -4.53
N GLU A 267 12.74 -0.24 -4.86
CA GLU A 267 13.84 0.58 -5.40
C GLU A 267 15.05 0.62 -4.44
N ARG A 268 14.81 0.71 -3.13
CA ARG A 268 15.88 0.68 -2.12
C ARG A 268 16.55 -0.69 -2.01
N GLU A 269 15.78 -1.77 -2.07
CA GLU A 269 16.34 -3.12 -2.05
C GLU A 269 17.22 -3.38 -3.28
N ASP A 270 16.81 -2.88 -4.45
CA ASP A 270 17.61 -2.97 -5.69
C ASP A 270 18.91 -2.13 -5.59
N ASP A 271 18.85 -0.94 -4.99
CA ASP A 271 20.02 -0.08 -4.77
C ASP A 271 20.99 -0.70 -3.75
N GLU A 272 20.49 -1.29 -2.66
CA GLU A 272 21.31 -2.00 -1.66
C GLU A 272 21.93 -3.29 -2.23
N GLY A 273 21.28 -3.95 -3.18
CA GLY A 273 21.75 -5.16 -3.86
C GLY A 273 22.79 -4.89 -4.96
N SER A 274 22.98 -3.65 -5.38
CA SER A 274 23.91 -3.23 -6.40
C SER A 274 25.00 -2.31 -5.84
N GLU A 275 26.25 -2.79 -5.76
CA GLU A 275 27.38 -2.00 -5.25
C GLU A 275 28.37 -1.68 -6.36
N ILE A 276 28.66 -0.39 -6.54
CA ILE A 276 29.77 0.08 -7.39
C ILE A 276 30.95 0.34 -6.47
N SER A 277 32.00 -0.45 -6.58
CA SER A 277 33.22 -0.30 -5.80
C SER A 277 34.42 0.04 -6.67
N LEU A 278 35.30 0.91 -6.16
CA LEU A 278 36.60 1.19 -6.75
C LEU A 278 37.64 0.27 -6.11
N VAL A 279 38.09 -0.72 -6.85
CA VAL A 279 39.09 -1.68 -6.38
C VAL A 279 40.47 -1.24 -6.86
N PRO A 280 41.40 -0.92 -5.95
CA PRO A 280 42.79 -0.60 -6.34
C PRO A 280 43.43 -1.86 -6.93
N VAL A 281 43.96 -1.74 -8.15
CA VAL A 281 44.74 -2.79 -8.84
C VAL A 281 46.12 -2.25 -9.13
N GLN A 282 47.07 -3.19 -9.37
CA GLN A 282 48.44 -2.81 -9.74
C GLN A 282 48.42 -1.98 -11.03
N GLY A 283 48.78 -0.70 -10.93
CA GLY A 283 48.82 0.23 -12.06
C GLY A 283 47.54 1.07 -12.30
N GLY A 284 46.58 1.02 -11.39
CA GLY A 284 45.36 1.83 -11.55
C GLY A 284 44.25 1.49 -10.55
N VAL A 285 43.03 1.87 -10.92
CA VAL A 285 41.81 1.62 -10.15
C VAL A 285 40.82 0.91 -11.10
N MET A 286 40.24 -0.19 -10.67
CA MET A 286 39.19 -0.88 -11.39
C MET A 286 37.82 -0.50 -10.79
N LEU A 287 36.87 -0.17 -11.64
CA LEU A 287 35.48 -0.04 -11.26
C LEU A 287 34.86 -1.44 -11.25
N ALA A 288 34.48 -1.92 -10.08
CA ALA A 288 33.75 -3.16 -9.94
C ALA A 288 32.27 -2.86 -9.67
N TYR A 289 31.40 -3.55 -10.38
CA TYR A 289 29.97 -3.56 -10.14
C TYR A 289 29.58 -4.95 -9.65
N SER A 290 29.05 -5.03 -8.44
CA SER A 290 28.49 -6.26 -7.89
C SER A 290 26.97 -6.13 -7.79
N THR A 291 26.27 -7.18 -8.15
CA THR A 291 24.81 -7.27 -7.98
C THR A 291 24.49 -8.66 -7.44
N ASP A 292 23.56 -8.74 -6.51
CA ASP A 292 23.03 -10.02 -6.05
C ASP A 292 22.16 -10.63 -7.16
N LEU A 293 22.47 -11.86 -7.55
CA LEU A 293 21.64 -12.59 -8.49
C LEU A 293 20.38 -13.10 -7.77
N PRO A 294 19.20 -12.92 -8.33
CA PRO A 294 17.99 -13.47 -7.74
C PRO A 294 18.08 -15.00 -7.69
N HIS A 295 17.83 -15.56 -6.52
CA HIS A 295 17.77 -17.02 -6.27
C HIS A 295 16.44 -17.63 -6.70
#